data_373da91e911933b92fb9e9369c8a4ce1
#
_entry.id   373da91e911933b92fb9e9369c8a4ce1
#
_cell.length_a   1.000
_cell.length_b   1.000
_cell.length_c   1.000
_cell.angle_alpha   90.00
_cell.angle_beta   90.00
_cell.angle_gamma   90.00
#
_symmetry.space_group_name_H-M   'P 1'
#
loop_
_entity.id
_entity.type
_entity.pdbx_description
1 polymer ?
#
loop_
_entity_poly.entity_id
_entity_poly.type
_entity_poly.pdbx_seq_one_letter_code
_entity_poly.pdbx_strand_id
1 'polypeptide(L)'
;DDPLVPKGFGSRLWDGEGLAAKRMPVFEKGVLRNYYLDTYYAKKLGLAPTTGGPSNASWTLGTKPQAEILKDVGEGLLVTGFIGGNSNGTTGDYSFGIQGFRIRGGQRAEPVSEMNIAGNLLDLMKKLTAVGNDPWPYSSMRTPTLVFEGIQVAGV
;
A
#
# COMPACT_ATOMS: atom_id res chain seq x y z
N ASP A 1 -7.10 0.29 -9.60
CA ASP A 1 -8.17 1.14 -9.09
C ASP A 1 -9.47 0.83 -9.80
N ASP A 2 -10.55 0.65 -9.04
CA ASP A 2 -11.86 0.33 -9.60
C ASP A 2 -12.97 1.15 -8.92
N PRO A 3 -13.44 2.23 -9.58
CA PRO A 3 -14.51 3.07 -9.04
C PRO A 3 -15.90 2.43 -9.13
N LEU A 4 -16.04 1.29 -9.78
CA LEU A 4 -17.34 0.67 -10.03
C LEU A 4 -17.60 -0.56 -9.12
N VAL A 5 -16.78 -0.77 -8.09
CA VAL A 5 -17.01 -1.84 -7.11
C VAL A 5 -18.36 -1.66 -6.43
N PRO A 6 -19.30 -2.63 -6.50
CA PRO A 6 -20.59 -2.49 -5.83
C PRO A 6 -20.45 -2.25 -4.33
N LYS A 7 -21.06 -1.18 -3.83
CA LYS A 7 -20.99 -0.77 -2.40
C LYS A 7 -19.58 -0.56 -1.87
N GLY A 8 -18.59 -0.29 -2.75
CA GLY A 8 -17.23 0.08 -2.35
C GLY A 8 -17.20 1.48 -1.72
N PHE A 9 -16.35 1.69 -0.73
CA PHE A 9 -16.24 2.96 0.01
C PHE A 9 -15.82 4.14 -0.88
N GLY A 10 -15.07 3.90 -1.95
CA GLY A 10 -14.64 4.92 -2.92
C GLY A 10 -15.39 4.86 -4.25
N SER A 11 -16.52 4.11 -4.32
CA SER A 11 -17.23 3.93 -5.59
C SER A 11 -17.93 5.20 -6.04
N ARG A 12 -17.81 5.48 -7.34
CA ARG A 12 -18.39 6.66 -7.99
C ARG A 12 -18.59 6.41 -9.48
N LEU A 13 -19.52 7.11 -10.11
CA LEU A 13 -19.78 7.04 -11.56
C LEU A 13 -18.99 8.10 -12.34
N TRP A 14 -18.59 9.17 -11.66
CA TRP A 14 -17.77 10.26 -12.20
C TRP A 14 -16.87 10.81 -11.10
N ASP A 15 -15.82 11.46 -11.50
CA ASP A 15 -14.91 12.15 -10.57
C ASP A 15 -15.38 13.58 -10.24
N GLY A 16 -14.53 14.34 -9.51
CA GLY A 16 -14.83 15.71 -9.12
C GLY A 16 -14.89 16.72 -10.27
N GLU A 17 -14.42 16.35 -11.46
CA GLU A 17 -14.48 17.18 -12.68
C GLU A 17 -15.58 16.73 -13.65
N GLY A 18 -16.40 15.73 -13.25
CA GLY A 18 -17.48 15.20 -14.07
C GLY A 18 -17.03 14.19 -15.14
N LEU A 19 -15.79 13.74 -15.11
CA LEU A 19 -15.31 12.70 -16.01
C LEU A 19 -15.84 11.33 -15.56
N ALA A 20 -16.28 10.52 -16.54
CA ALA A 20 -16.75 9.17 -16.26
C ALA A 20 -15.65 8.33 -15.62
N ALA A 21 -15.95 7.78 -14.44
CA ALA A 21 -15.04 6.94 -13.69
C ALA A 21 -14.81 5.60 -14.41
N LYS A 22 -13.56 5.16 -14.48
CA LYS A 22 -13.17 3.95 -15.20
C LYS A 22 -12.17 3.15 -14.36
N ARG A 23 -12.32 1.82 -14.42
CA ARG A 23 -11.30 0.92 -13.88
C ARG A 23 -9.99 1.12 -14.62
N MET A 24 -8.89 1.20 -13.87
CA MET A 24 -7.55 1.29 -14.45
C MET A 24 -6.51 0.55 -13.62
N PRO A 25 -5.57 -0.16 -14.25
CA PRO A 25 -4.38 -0.64 -13.58
C PRO A 25 -3.46 0.55 -13.28
N VAL A 26 -3.07 0.73 -12.02
CA VAL A 26 -2.06 1.74 -11.65
C VAL A 26 -0.67 1.16 -11.83
N PHE A 27 -0.44 -0.03 -11.25
CA PHE A 27 0.78 -0.80 -11.46
C PHE A 27 0.46 -2.19 -12.02
N GLU A 28 1.31 -2.67 -12.91
CA GLU A 28 1.24 -4.03 -13.42
C GLU A 28 2.63 -4.64 -13.44
N LYS A 29 2.84 -5.72 -12.69
CA LYS A 29 4.14 -6.40 -12.55
C LYS A 29 5.29 -5.44 -12.20
N GLY A 30 5.05 -4.52 -11.27
CA GLY A 30 6.02 -3.53 -10.83
C GLY A 30 6.21 -2.33 -11.77
N VAL A 31 5.52 -2.28 -12.91
CA VAL A 31 5.57 -1.17 -13.87
C VAL A 31 4.39 -0.24 -13.65
N LEU A 32 4.65 1.07 -13.48
CA LEU A 32 3.61 2.09 -13.45
C LEU A 32 2.97 2.21 -14.84
N ARG A 33 1.66 1.98 -14.92
CA ARG A 33 0.87 2.02 -16.16
C ARG A 33 0.06 3.30 -16.32
N ASN A 34 -0.52 3.79 -15.24
CA ASN A 34 -1.36 4.98 -15.27
C ASN A 34 -1.06 5.88 -14.09
N TYR A 35 -1.15 7.17 -14.33
CA TYR A 35 -1.16 8.22 -13.31
C TYR A 35 -2.60 8.59 -12.94
N TYR A 36 -2.81 9.11 -11.75
CA TYR A 36 -4.00 9.85 -11.39
C TYR A 36 -3.84 11.28 -11.94
N LEU A 37 -4.50 11.57 -13.05
CA LEU A 37 -4.41 12.86 -13.74
C LEU A 37 -5.78 13.51 -13.83
N ASP A 38 -5.92 14.67 -13.19
CA ASP A 38 -7.01 15.60 -13.47
C ASP A 38 -6.83 16.28 -14.84
N THR A 39 -7.80 17.06 -15.25
CA THR A 39 -7.77 17.74 -16.56
C THR A 39 -6.63 18.75 -16.67
N TYR A 40 -6.27 19.42 -15.57
CA TYR A 40 -5.19 20.40 -15.55
C TYR A 40 -3.83 19.74 -15.79
N TYR A 41 -3.49 18.72 -15.00
CA TYR A 41 -2.21 18.03 -15.16
C TYR A 41 -2.12 17.21 -16.42
N ALA A 42 -3.24 16.61 -16.85
CA ALA A 42 -3.30 15.89 -18.12
C ALA A 42 -2.94 16.83 -19.29
N LYS A 43 -3.56 18.02 -19.34
CA LYS A 43 -3.25 19.04 -20.35
C LYS A 43 -1.80 19.51 -20.28
N LYS A 44 -1.28 19.75 -19.08
CA LYS A 44 0.11 20.18 -18.86
C LYS A 44 1.14 19.17 -19.35
N LEU A 45 0.84 17.87 -19.21
CA LEU A 45 1.71 16.76 -19.60
C LEU A 45 1.45 16.27 -21.05
N GLY A 46 0.46 16.80 -21.74
CA GLY A 46 0.08 16.31 -23.07
C GLY A 46 -0.51 14.90 -23.08
N LEU A 47 -1.15 14.49 -21.97
CA LEU A 47 -1.74 13.18 -21.76
C LEU A 47 -3.28 13.27 -21.67
N ALA A 48 -3.96 12.14 -21.83
CA ALA A 48 -5.40 12.07 -21.56
C ALA A 48 -5.66 12.07 -20.04
N PRO A 49 -6.70 12.75 -19.55
CA PRO A 49 -7.07 12.68 -18.14
C PRO A 49 -7.57 11.29 -17.77
N THR A 50 -7.28 10.87 -16.54
CA THR A 50 -7.76 9.61 -15.98
C THR A 50 -8.77 9.87 -14.87
N THR A 51 -8.31 10.33 -13.74
CA THR A 51 -9.08 10.82 -12.58
C THR A 51 -8.11 11.51 -11.63
N GLY A 52 -8.56 12.52 -10.89
CA GLY A 52 -7.71 13.30 -9.99
C GLY A 52 -7.28 12.58 -8.72
N GLY A 53 -7.76 11.36 -8.47
CA GLY A 53 -7.38 10.59 -7.28
C GLY A 53 -7.97 9.19 -7.24
N PRO A 54 -7.52 8.35 -6.29
CA PRO A 54 -7.95 6.96 -6.18
C PRO A 54 -9.43 6.83 -5.82
N SER A 55 -10.02 5.69 -6.18
CA SER A 55 -11.36 5.27 -5.79
C SER A 55 -11.29 4.06 -4.84
N ASN A 56 -11.42 2.85 -5.35
CA ASN A 56 -11.18 1.62 -4.60
C ASN A 56 -9.90 0.97 -5.14
N ALA A 57 -8.79 1.21 -4.45
CA ALA A 57 -7.51 0.62 -4.80
C ALA A 57 -7.38 -0.77 -4.17
N SER A 58 -6.96 -1.74 -4.96
CA SER A 58 -6.75 -3.11 -4.51
C SER A 58 -5.47 -3.69 -5.09
N TRP A 59 -4.91 -4.66 -4.40
CA TRP A 59 -3.73 -5.41 -4.84
C TRP A 59 -4.15 -6.67 -5.60
N THR A 60 -3.28 -7.15 -6.47
CA THR A 60 -3.33 -8.55 -6.90
C THR A 60 -2.95 -9.41 -5.71
N LEU A 61 -3.91 -10.20 -5.23
CA LEU A 61 -3.72 -10.99 -4.01
C LEU A 61 -2.82 -12.21 -4.26
N GLY A 62 -2.05 -12.57 -3.25
CA GLY A 62 -1.38 -13.84 -3.16
C GLY A 62 -2.33 -14.99 -2.78
N THR A 63 -1.78 -16.11 -2.36
CA THR A 63 -2.58 -17.31 -2.02
C THR A 63 -2.67 -17.59 -0.53
N LYS A 64 -1.80 -16.98 0.30
CA LYS A 64 -1.66 -17.27 1.72
C LYS A 64 -2.29 -16.19 2.60
N PRO A 65 -3.04 -16.56 3.64
CA PRO A 65 -3.47 -15.63 4.68
C PRO A 65 -2.29 -15.26 5.60
N GLN A 66 -2.45 -14.18 6.38
CA GLN A 66 -1.42 -13.67 7.29
C GLN A 66 -0.81 -14.77 8.16
N ALA A 67 -1.63 -15.65 8.73
CA ALA A 67 -1.14 -16.71 9.63
C ALA A 67 -0.14 -17.68 8.97
N GLU A 68 -0.30 -17.95 7.68
CA GLU A 68 0.65 -18.77 6.91
C GLU A 68 1.89 -17.96 6.52
N ILE A 69 1.71 -16.70 6.16
CA ILE A 69 2.81 -15.78 5.86
C ILE A 69 3.73 -15.63 7.09
N LEU A 70 3.17 -15.47 8.30
CA LEU A 70 3.98 -15.39 9.52
C LEU A 70 4.83 -16.64 9.75
N LYS A 71 4.29 -17.83 9.43
CA LYS A 71 5.06 -19.09 9.50
C LYS A 71 6.23 -19.11 8.52
N ASP A 72 6.00 -18.63 7.29
CA ASP A 72 7.07 -18.56 6.28
C ASP A 72 8.16 -17.55 6.66
N VAL A 73 7.78 -16.41 7.25
CA VAL A 73 8.71 -15.38 7.73
C VAL A 73 9.57 -15.91 8.88
N GLY A 74 9.01 -16.70 9.78
CA GLY A 74 9.72 -17.28 10.94
C GLY A 74 10.11 -16.24 11.99
N GLU A 75 11.00 -15.31 11.66
CA GLU A 75 11.50 -14.23 12.53
C GLU A 75 11.36 -12.87 11.87
N GLY A 76 10.83 -11.86 12.59
CA GLY A 76 10.64 -10.52 12.04
C GLY A 76 9.76 -9.62 12.91
N LEU A 77 9.15 -8.64 12.24
CA LEU A 77 8.21 -7.69 12.86
C LEU A 77 6.89 -7.68 12.09
N LEU A 78 5.79 -7.84 12.79
CA LEU A 78 4.45 -7.57 12.28
C LEU A 78 4.07 -6.13 12.65
N VAL A 79 4.17 -5.22 11.70
CA VAL A 79 3.75 -3.83 11.89
C VAL A 79 2.23 -3.76 11.77
N THR A 80 1.57 -3.25 12.81
CA THR A 80 0.11 -3.09 12.85
C THR A 80 -0.33 -1.64 12.87
N GLY A 81 0.60 -0.71 13.02
CA GLY A 81 0.31 0.71 13.00
C GLY A 81 1.55 1.58 12.90
N PHE A 82 1.31 2.83 12.50
CA PHE A 82 2.33 3.87 12.46
C PHE A 82 2.04 4.90 13.55
N ILE A 83 3.09 5.32 14.27
CA ILE A 83 3.02 6.30 15.35
C ILE A 83 3.78 7.55 14.91
N GLY A 84 3.07 8.47 14.29
CA GLY A 84 3.71 9.66 13.74
C GLY A 84 4.63 9.34 12.56
N GLY A 85 5.32 10.36 12.11
CA GLY A 85 6.25 10.24 10.99
C GLY A 85 5.95 11.22 9.88
N ASN A 86 6.76 11.16 8.84
CA ASN A 86 6.69 12.06 7.70
C ASN A 86 7.04 11.31 6.42
N SER A 87 6.45 11.77 5.31
CA SER A 87 6.81 11.31 3.98
C SER A 87 6.81 12.46 2.99
N ASN A 88 7.73 12.43 2.04
CA ASN A 88 7.80 13.37 0.95
C ASN A 88 7.24 12.71 -0.32
N GLY A 89 6.05 13.12 -0.73
CA GLY A 89 5.40 12.56 -1.93
C GLY A 89 6.14 12.84 -3.24
N THR A 90 7.07 13.80 -3.27
CA THR A 90 7.85 14.13 -4.46
C THR A 90 9.10 13.26 -4.59
N THR A 91 9.83 13.07 -3.49
CA THR A 91 11.07 12.28 -3.49
C THR A 91 10.83 10.81 -3.16
N GLY A 92 9.73 10.50 -2.48
CA GLY A 92 9.42 9.17 -1.98
C GLY A 92 10.09 8.83 -0.64
N ASP A 93 10.80 9.77 -0.03
CA ASP A 93 11.45 9.54 1.26
C ASP A 93 10.43 9.48 2.39
N TYR A 94 10.63 8.57 3.32
CA TYR A 94 9.78 8.40 4.48
C TYR A 94 10.56 8.10 5.76
N SER A 95 9.96 8.46 6.89
CA SER A 95 10.40 8.08 8.23
C SER A 95 9.17 7.96 9.13
N PHE A 96 8.89 6.75 9.63
CA PHE A 96 7.72 6.47 10.45
C PHE A 96 8.09 5.73 11.73
N GLY A 97 7.54 6.18 12.85
CA GLY A 97 7.44 5.38 14.04
C GLY A 97 6.48 4.22 13.81
N ILE A 98 6.83 3.03 14.28
CA ILE A 98 6.02 1.82 14.12
C ILE A 98 5.66 1.20 15.46
N GLN A 99 4.52 0.52 15.46
CA GLN A 99 4.06 -0.35 16.53
C GLN A 99 3.54 -1.67 15.96
N GLY A 100 3.61 -2.71 16.75
CA GLY A 100 3.16 -4.03 16.32
C GLY A 100 3.63 -5.14 17.24
N PHE A 101 4.09 -6.23 16.66
CA PHE A 101 4.52 -7.41 17.39
C PHE A 101 5.79 -8.00 16.78
N ARG A 102 6.64 -8.54 17.62
CA ARG A 102 7.72 -9.41 17.16
C ARG A 102 7.12 -10.73 16.65
N ILE A 103 7.71 -11.26 15.59
CA ILE A 103 7.42 -12.60 15.10
C ILE A 103 8.55 -13.50 15.59
N ARG A 104 8.20 -14.62 16.25
CA ARG A 104 9.15 -15.65 16.67
C ARG A 104 8.58 -17.02 16.34
N GLY A 105 9.40 -17.86 15.69
CA GLY A 105 8.97 -19.19 15.27
C GLY A 105 7.69 -19.16 14.42
N GLY A 106 7.49 -18.12 13.61
CA GLY A 106 6.32 -17.97 12.76
C GLY A 106 5.03 -17.58 13.49
N GLN A 107 5.13 -17.10 14.72
CA GLN A 107 3.97 -16.68 15.52
C GLN A 107 4.16 -15.26 16.07
N ARG A 108 3.03 -14.60 16.34
CA ARG A 108 3.02 -13.32 17.03
C ARG A 108 3.50 -13.53 18.48
N ALA A 109 4.53 -12.79 18.85
CA ALA A 109 5.13 -12.80 20.17
C ALA A 109 4.89 -11.46 20.90
N GLU A 110 5.90 -10.93 21.58
CA GLU A 110 5.79 -9.71 22.37
C GLU A 110 5.44 -8.46 21.55
N PRO A 111 4.65 -7.52 22.11
CA PRO A 111 4.38 -6.25 21.48
C PRO A 111 5.66 -5.40 21.36
N VAL A 112 5.74 -4.61 20.31
CA VAL A 112 6.82 -3.64 20.09
C VAL A 112 6.23 -2.28 19.75
N SER A 113 6.88 -1.22 20.23
CA SER A 113 6.57 0.17 19.91
C SER A 113 7.84 1.00 19.97
N GLU A 114 7.74 2.31 19.64
CA GLU A 114 8.86 3.26 19.67
C GLU A 114 10.04 2.86 18.76
N MET A 115 9.79 2.01 17.80
CA MET A 115 10.74 1.68 16.74
C MET A 115 10.49 2.59 15.54
N ASN A 116 11.50 2.77 14.70
CA ASN A 116 11.42 3.60 13.49
C ASN A 116 11.88 2.83 12.26
N ILE A 117 11.18 3.08 11.15
CA ILE A 117 11.62 2.70 9.81
C ILE A 117 11.79 3.97 8.96
N ALA A 118 12.86 4.04 8.20
CA ALA A 118 13.10 5.14 7.29
C ALA A 118 13.72 4.64 5.97
N GLY A 119 13.46 5.35 4.90
CA GLY A 119 13.99 5.00 3.59
C GLY A 119 13.28 5.71 2.45
N ASN A 120 13.39 5.12 1.27
CA ASN A 120 12.69 5.59 0.08
C ASN A 120 11.65 4.56 -0.36
N LEU A 121 10.46 5.02 -0.75
CA LEU A 121 9.33 4.17 -1.12
C LEU A 121 9.63 3.26 -2.32
N LEU A 122 10.39 3.75 -3.31
CA LEU A 122 10.75 2.94 -4.47
C LEU A 122 11.68 1.79 -4.08
N ASP A 123 12.60 2.04 -3.15
CA ASP A 123 13.49 0.99 -2.65
C ASP A 123 12.77 0.02 -1.71
N LEU A 124 11.79 0.51 -0.93
CA LEU A 124 10.90 -0.35 -0.15
C LEU A 124 10.13 -1.31 -1.06
N MET A 125 9.52 -0.80 -2.13
CA MET A 125 8.73 -1.63 -3.05
C MET A 125 9.56 -2.71 -3.77
N LYS A 126 10.85 -2.47 -4.01
CA LYS A 126 11.77 -3.50 -4.54
C LYS A 126 12.03 -4.65 -3.57
N LYS A 127 11.77 -4.43 -2.28
CA LYS A 127 11.96 -5.41 -1.20
C LYS A 127 10.68 -6.19 -0.87
N LEU A 128 9.59 -5.96 -1.60
CA LEU A 128 8.34 -6.70 -1.46
C LEU A 128 8.52 -8.13 -1.95
N THR A 129 8.40 -9.12 -1.05
CA THR A 129 8.62 -10.53 -1.35
C THR A 129 7.35 -11.37 -1.32
N ALA A 130 6.33 -10.94 -0.59
CA ALA A 130 5.05 -11.63 -0.56
C ALA A 130 3.86 -10.68 -0.37
N VAL A 131 2.72 -11.10 -0.93
CA VAL A 131 1.42 -10.43 -0.79
C VAL A 131 0.41 -11.45 -0.28
N GLY A 132 -0.35 -11.09 0.74
CA GLY A 132 -1.38 -11.94 1.33
C GLY A 132 -2.67 -12.01 0.52
N ASN A 133 -3.58 -12.87 0.97
CA ASN A 133 -4.94 -12.98 0.43
C ASN A 133 -6.00 -12.39 1.39
N ASP A 134 -5.58 -11.58 2.33
CA ASP A 134 -6.32 -11.04 3.47
C ASP A 134 -6.49 -9.50 3.40
N PRO A 135 -7.04 -8.95 2.31
CA PRO A 135 -7.16 -7.50 2.17
C PRO A 135 -8.10 -6.92 3.23
N TRP A 136 -7.70 -5.79 3.83
CA TRP A 136 -8.55 -5.09 4.79
C TRP A 136 -9.86 -4.61 4.13
N PRO A 137 -11.04 -5.14 4.52
CA PRO A 137 -12.28 -4.90 3.78
C PRO A 137 -12.95 -3.55 4.10
N TYR A 138 -12.55 -2.89 5.20
CA TYR A 138 -13.23 -1.69 5.72
C TYR A 138 -12.56 -0.39 5.25
N SER A 139 -11.99 -0.39 4.04
CA SER A 139 -11.34 0.75 3.42
C SER A 139 -11.54 0.76 1.91
N SER A 140 -11.44 1.95 1.30
CA SER A 140 -11.28 2.07 -0.15
C SER A 140 -9.88 1.64 -0.63
N MET A 141 -8.89 1.68 0.27
CA MET A 141 -7.52 1.17 0.04
C MET A 141 -7.41 -0.22 0.66
N ARG A 142 -7.70 -1.26 -0.12
CA ARG A 142 -7.75 -2.65 0.36
C ARG A 142 -6.37 -3.28 0.31
N THR A 143 -5.54 -2.98 1.31
CA THR A 143 -4.19 -3.53 1.41
C THR A 143 -4.22 -4.84 2.19
N PRO A 144 -3.67 -5.94 1.64
CA PRO A 144 -3.46 -7.20 2.34
C PRO A 144 -2.18 -7.16 3.18
N THR A 145 -1.86 -8.24 3.87
CA THR A 145 -0.54 -8.44 4.45
C THR A 145 0.53 -8.37 3.37
N LEU A 146 1.53 -7.51 3.58
CA LEU A 146 2.69 -7.34 2.69
C LEU A 146 3.96 -7.70 3.45
N VAL A 147 4.85 -8.45 2.81
CA VAL A 147 6.16 -8.81 3.38
C VAL A 147 7.26 -8.06 2.65
N PHE A 148 8.07 -7.37 3.42
CA PHE A 148 9.26 -6.69 2.93
C PHE A 148 10.49 -7.27 3.63
N GLU A 149 11.54 -7.59 2.89
CA GLU A 149 12.77 -8.14 3.45
C GLU A 149 13.90 -7.12 3.47
N GLY A 150 14.83 -7.29 4.43
CA GLY A 150 16.01 -6.43 4.53
C GLY A 150 15.70 -4.97 4.88
N ILE A 151 14.61 -4.73 5.62
CA ILE A 151 14.27 -3.40 6.13
C ILE A 151 15.06 -3.13 7.39
N GLN A 152 15.76 -2.00 7.42
CA GLN A 152 16.41 -1.53 8.64
C GLN A 152 15.37 -0.92 9.57
N VAL A 153 15.39 -1.38 10.81
CA VAL A 153 14.53 -0.88 11.88
C VAL A 153 15.44 -0.33 12.97
N ALA A 154 15.23 0.91 13.39
CA ALA A 154 15.89 1.53 14.51
C ALA A 154 14.98 1.51 15.74
N GLY A 155 15.58 1.47 16.91
CA GLY A 155 14.89 1.31 18.20
C GLY A 155 15.13 -0.07 18.82
N VAL A 156 14.74 -0.26 20.03
CA VAL A 156 15.03 -1.47 20.84
C VAL A 156 13.96 -2.53 20.62
#